data_3fa167670e883870655b9191c0903a7e
#
_entry.id   3fa167670e883870655b9191c0903a7e
#
_cell.length_a   1.000
_cell.length_b   1.000
_cell.length_c   1.000
_cell.angle_alpha   90.00
_cell.angle_beta   90.00
_cell.angle_gamma   90.00
#
_symmetry.space_group_name_H-M   'P 1'
#
loop_
_entity.id
_entity.type
_entity.pdbx_description
1 polymer ?
#
loop_
_entity_poly.entity_id
_entity_poly.type
_entity_poly.pdbx_seq_one_letter_code
_entity_poly.pdbx_strand_id
1 'polypeptide(L)'
;MIRPGGWRLAALCAKPPAPSDPDLWMRHFLDFEKPIAELEGQIEELRRTTDAGGIDVADEIGKLRDKAEKLLATTYAKLSPWQKAQVARHPDRPKCLAYIAGLIEEFTPLAGDRAFADDQAMVGGLGRFRGQPVMVLGIEKGTDTDSRIRHNFGSPRPEGYRKARRLMELAGRFNLPILSFVDTAGAFPGVEAEARGQAEAIARSIEAGLEAPVPFVATIIGEGGSGGAIAIAAADRVLMLEHSIYSVISPEGCASILWRDSAQAPTAAEALRLTAEDLKRLNLVDSVVPEPMGGAHREAAAMVATVGDRIEACLTPLLALDGATLRARRREKFLEMGRTGIV
;
A
#
# COMPACT_ATOMS: atom_id res chain seq x y z
N MET A 1 -27.65 2.06 38.28
CA MET A 1 -26.26 1.65 38.40
C MET A 1 -25.91 0.77 37.21
N ILE A 2 -25.36 1.35 36.15
CA ILE A 2 -24.91 0.62 34.94
C ILE A 2 -23.39 0.46 35.08
N ARG A 3 -22.92 -0.78 35.16
CA ARG A 3 -21.47 -1.09 35.20
C ARG A 3 -20.86 -0.80 33.86
N PRO A 4 -19.70 -0.12 33.75
CA PRO A 4 -19.00 0.03 32.49
C PRO A 4 -18.33 -1.28 32.11
N GLY A 5 -18.76 -1.88 31.00
CA GLY A 5 -18.10 -3.01 30.36
C GLY A 5 -16.72 -2.56 29.83
N GLY A 6 -15.68 -3.07 30.46
CA GLY A 6 -14.31 -2.84 30.01
C GLY A 6 -14.08 -3.47 28.63
N TRP A 7 -13.90 -2.63 27.62
CA TRP A 7 -13.44 -3.04 26.30
C TRP A 7 -11.98 -3.45 26.42
N ARG A 8 -11.70 -4.73 26.24
CA ARG A 8 -10.35 -5.25 26.17
C ARG A 8 -9.71 -4.83 24.83
N LEU A 9 -8.92 -3.78 24.86
CA LEU A 9 -8.05 -3.29 23.77
C LEU A 9 -6.86 -4.24 23.44
N ALA A 10 -6.87 -5.46 23.94
CA ALA A 10 -5.70 -6.35 23.92
C ALA A 10 -5.49 -7.13 22.61
N ALA A 11 -6.31 -6.94 21.57
CA ALA A 11 -6.24 -7.76 20.36
C ALA A 11 -5.66 -7.04 19.11
N LEU A 12 -5.33 -5.73 19.18
CA LEU A 12 -4.87 -4.95 18.01
C LEU A 12 -3.38 -4.60 18.01
N CYS A 13 -2.65 -4.90 19.09
CA CYS A 13 -1.21 -4.65 19.21
C CYS A 13 -0.45 -5.94 19.58
N ALA A 14 -0.68 -7.03 18.88
CA ALA A 14 0.26 -8.14 18.94
C ALA A 14 1.54 -7.71 18.21
N LYS A 15 2.68 -7.64 18.92
CA LYS A 15 4.00 -7.54 18.29
C LYS A 15 4.09 -8.64 17.22
N PRO A 16 4.63 -8.33 16.02
CA PRO A 16 4.89 -9.37 15.04
C PRO A 16 5.79 -10.44 15.69
N PRO A 17 5.51 -11.73 15.49
CA PRO A 17 6.34 -12.81 16.02
C PRO A 17 7.77 -12.66 15.48
N ALA A 18 8.75 -12.98 16.34
CA ALA A 18 10.15 -13.04 15.94
C ALA A 18 10.33 -14.10 14.84
N PRO A 19 11.31 -13.96 13.92
CA PRO A 19 11.50 -14.85 12.76
C PRO A 19 12.10 -16.20 13.18
N SER A 20 11.30 -17.03 13.80
CA SER A 20 11.59 -18.44 14.09
C SER A 20 10.33 -19.29 13.97
N ASP A 21 9.45 -18.95 13.03
CA ASP A 21 8.21 -19.65 12.78
C ASP A 21 8.43 -20.79 11.77
N PRO A 22 8.06 -22.04 12.09
CA PRO A 22 8.16 -23.16 11.16
C PRO A 22 7.24 -23.04 9.92
N ASP A 23 6.41 -22.02 9.82
CA ASP A 23 5.53 -21.74 8.68
C ASP A 23 6.23 -21.06 7.48
N LEU A 24 7.55 -21.03 7.44
CA LEU A 24 8.32 -20.63 6.25
C LEU A 24 8.03 -21.53 5.01
N TRP A 25 7.17 -22.50 5.16
CA TRP A 25 6.86 -23.54 4.18
C TRP A 25 5.82 -23.17 3.13
N MET A 26 5.12 -22.05 3.27
CA MET A 26 4.12 -21.61 2.30
C MET A 26 4.40 -20.22 1.75
N ARG A 27 5.65 -19.97 1.30
CA ARG A 27 5.87 -18.78 0.46
C ARG A 27 5.03 -18.91 -0.80
N HIS A 28 4.22 -17.91 -1.05
CA HIS A 28 3.53 -17.81 -2.32
C HIS A 28 4.54 -17.37 -3.40
N PHE A 29 4.56 -18.10 -4.51
CA PHE A 29 5.35 -17.73 -5.67
C PHE A 29 4.43 -17.37 -6.81
N LEU A 30 4.76 -16.29 -7.51
CA LEU A 30 4.06 -15.91 -8.73
C LEU A 30 4.48 -16.84 -9.89
N ASP A 31 3.65 -16.96 -10.92
CA ASP A 31 3.90 -17.88 -12.03
C ASP A 31 5.29 -17.71 -12.68
N PHE A 32 5.74 -16.47 -12.81
CA PHE A 32 7.06 -16.17 -13.38
C PHE A 32 8.22 -16.46 -12.40
N GLU A 33 7.95 -16.73 -11.13
CA GLU A 33 8.93 -17.09 -10.11
C GLU A 33 9.12 -18.61 -9.97
N LYS A 34 8.37 -19.45 -10.70
CA LYS A 34 8.48 -20.92 -10.61
C LYS A 34 9.92 -21.46 -10.68
N PRO A 35 10.81 -20.96 -11.58
CA PRO A 35 12.20 -21.42 -11.60
C PRO A 35 12.99 -21.05 -10.34
N ILE A 36 12.62 -19.96 -9.66
CA ILE A 36 13.22 -19.54 -8.38
C ILE A 36 12.70 -20.44 -7.26
N ALA A 37 11.40 -20.72 -7.26
CA ALA A 37 10.76 -21.63 -6.30
C ALA A 37 11.37 -23.04 -6.34
N GLU A 38 11.67 -23.55 -7.55
CA GLU A 38 12.33 -24.84 -7.72
C GLU A 38 13.73 -24.87 -7.08
N LEU A 39 14.52 -23.82 -7.25
CA LEU A 39 15.85 -23.70 -6.64
C LEU A 39 15.77 -23.56 -5.11
N GLU A 40 14.87 -22.74 -4.61
CA GLU A 40 14.63 -22.57 -3.17
C GLU A 40 14.13 -23.88 -2.54
N GLY A 41 13.27 -24.65 -3.24
CA GLY A 41 12.84 -25.98 -2.83
C GLY A 41 13.98 -26.99 -2.74
N GLN A 42 14.89 -27.02 -3.73
CA GLN A 42 16.08 -27.88 -3.71
C GLN A 42 17.02 -27.55 -2.54
N ILE A 43 17.23 -26.26 -2.27
CA ILE A 43 18.05 -25.81 -1.12
C ILE A 43 17.46 -26.32 0.18
N GLU A 44 16.17 -26.25 0.31
CA GLU A 44 15.48 -26.67 1.53
C GLU A 44 15.51 -28.22 1.72
N GLU A 45 15.34 -28.96 0.64
CA GLU A 45 15.45 -30.42 0.67
C GLU A 45 16.85 -30.86 1.09
N LEU A 46 17.90 -30.22 0.55
CA LEU A 46 19.27 -30.48 0.94
C LEU A 46 19.53 -30.17 2.43
N ARG A 47 19.00 -29.07 2.95
CA ARG A 47 19.10 -28.73 4.38
C ARG A 47 18.50 -29.81 5.26
N ARG A 48 17.30 -30.29 4.95
CA ARG A 48 16.64 -31.39 5.70
C ARG A 48 17.47 -32.67 5.68
N THR A 49 18.09 -32.97 4.55
CA THR A 49 18.91 -34.18 4.42
C THR A 49 20.19 -34.05 5.26
N THR A 50 20.75 -32.86 5.36
CA THR A 50 21.94 -32.60 6.21
C THR A 50 21.59 -32.76 7.68
N ASP A 51 20.46 -32.19 8.13
CA ASP A 51 19.99 -32.30 9.52
C ASP A 51 19.65 -33.74 9.94
N ALA A 52 19.28 -34.59 8.98
CA ALA A 52 18.91 -35.99 9.20
C ALA A 52 20.06 -36.99 9.12
N GLY A 53 21.21 -36.68 8.48
CA GLY A 53 22.18 -37.75 8.13
C GLY A 53 23.65 -37.36 8.01
N GLY A 54 24.08 -36.14 8.32
CA GLY A 54 25.53 -35.81 8.46
C GLY A 54 26.34 -35.78 7.17
N ILE A 55 25.73 -35.61 6.01
CA ILE A 55 26.45 -35.37 4.74
C ILE A 55 26.65 -33.85 4.64
N ASP A 56 27.91 -33.41 4.49
CA ASP A 56 28.22 -32.00 4.27
C ASP A 56 27.85 -31.60 2.84
N VAL A 57 26.75 -30.86 2.70
CA VAL A 57 26.26 -30.30 1.42
C VAL A 57 26.33 -28.78 1.39
N ALA A 58 27.11 -28.16 2.29
CA ALA A 58 27.21 -26.72 2.42
C ALA A 58 27.61 -26.02 1.11
N ASP A 59 28.60 -26.60 0.39
CA ASP A 59 29.08 -26.08 -0.90
C ASP A 59 27.98 -26.14 -1.99
N GLU A 60 27.19 -27.19 -2.00
CA GLU A 60 26.09 -27.34 -2.98
C GLU A 60 24.96 -26.39 -2.70
N ILE A 61 24.57 -26.25 -1.43
CA ILE A 61 23.59 -25.23 -0.97
C ILE A 61 24.08 -23.83 -1.35
N GLY A 62 25.40 -23.55 -1.17
CA GLY A 62 25.99 -22.27 -1.55
C GLY A 62 25.81 -21.98 -3.04
N LYS A 63 26.16 -22.93 -3.92
CA LYS A 63 26.00 -22.78 -5.37
C LYS A 63 24.53 -22.58 -5.81
N LEU A 64 23.62 -23.33 -5.22
CA LEU A 64 22.19 -23.19 -5.52
C LEU A 64 21.65 -21.84 -5.05
N ARG A 65 22.08 -21.35 -3.89
CA ARG A 65 21.71 -20.01 -3.39
C ARG A 65 22.20 -18.92 -4.33
N ASP A 66 23.47 -18.94 -4.74
CA ASP A 66 24.03 -17.98 -5.69
C ASP A 66 23.27 -18.00 -7.02
N LYS A 67 22.86 -19.18 -7.47
CA LYS A 67 22.07 -19.33 -8.68
C LYS A 67 20.65 -18.76 -8.52
N ALA A 68 20.00 -19.02 -7.39
CA ALA A 68 18.68 -18.50 -7.07
C ALA A 68 18.70 -16.96 -6.97
N GLU A 69 19.69 -16.37 -6.29
CA GLU A 69 19.86 -14.92 -6.16
C GLU A 69 20.10 -14.26 -7.52
N LYS A 70 20.98 -14.82 -8.35
CA LYS A 70 21.21 -14.30 -9.71
C LYS A 70 19.96 -14.37 -10.58
N LEU A 71 19.21 -15.47 -10.49
CA LEU A 71 17.98 -15.65 -11.23
C LEU A 71 16.91 -14.65 -10.76
N LEU A 72 16.76 -14.49 -9.44
CA LEU A 72 15.86 -13.52 -8.84
C LEU A 72 16.19 -12.09 -9.32
N ALA A 73 17.46 -11.68 -9.20
CA ALA A 73 17.92 -10.37 -9.65
C ALA A 73 17.63 -10.13 -11.14
N THR A 74 17.94 -11.13 -11.98
CA THR A 74 17.72 -11.01 -13.44
C THR A 74 16.25 -10.94 -13.79
N THR A 75 15.40 -11.68 -13.08
CA THR A 75 13.95 -11.71 -13.28
C THR A 75 13.32 -10.37 -12.86
N TYR A 76 13.66 -9.89 -11.66
CA TYR A 76 13.08 -8.65 -11.13
C TYR A 76 13.59 -7.38 -11.83
N ALA A 77 14.77 -7.41 -12.42
CA ALA A 77 15.26 -6.32 -13.26
C ALA A 77 14.50 -6.13 -14.58
N LYS A 78 13.69 -7.12 -14.99
CA LYS A 78 13.01 -7.13 -16.30
C LYS A 78 11.50 -7.39 -16.21
N LEU A 79 10.91 -7.13 -15.05
CA LEU A 79 9.46 -7.32 -14.87
C LEU A 79 8.67 -6.46 -15.85
N SER A 80 7.76 -7.10 -16.59
CA SER A 80 6.77 -6.37 -17.40
C SER A 80 5.79 -5.61 -16.50
N PRO A 81 5.06 -4.59 -17.02
CA PRO A 81 4.03 -3.90 -16.26
C PRO A 81 2.96 -4.83 -15.67
N TRP A 82 2.61 -5.90 -16.38
CA TRP A 82 1.70 -6.92 -15.86
C TRP A 82 2.31 -7.70 -14.68
N GLN A 83 3.57 -8.10 -14.77
CA GLN A 83 4.26 -8.77 -13.68
C GLN A 83 4.41 -7.85 -12.45
N LYS A 84 4.69 -6.55 -12.65
CA LYS A 84 4.67 -5.57 -11.55
C LYS A 84 3.28 -5.47 -10.91
N ALA A 85 2.19 -5.53 -11.68
CA ALA A 85 0.84 -5.59 -11.14
C ALA A 85 0.60 -6.86 -10.28
N GLN A 86 1.13 -8.00 -10.69
CA GLN A 86 1.07 -9.24 -9.91
C GLN A 86 1.87 -9.12 -8.61
N VAL A 87 3.08 -8.54 -8.64
CA VAL A 87 3.89 -8.27 -7.43
C VAL A 87 3.18 -7.29 -6.49
N ALA A 88 2.55 -6.23 -7.01
CA ALA A 88 1.75 -5.28 -6.22
C ALA A 88 0.62 -5.97 -5.44
N ARG A 89 0.07 -7.04 -5.99
CA ARG A 89 -1.03 -7.85 -5.44
C ARG A 89 -0.58 -9.05 -4.63
N HIS A 90 0.73 -9.25 -4.49
CA HIS A 90 1.25 -10.44 -3.81
C HIS A 90 0.60 -10.59 -2.41
N PRO A 91 0.10 -11.80 -2.04
CA PRO A 91 -0.62 -12.00 -0.79
C PRO A 91 0.22 -11.65 0.44
N ASP A 92 1.50 -11.98 0.43
CA ASP A 92 2.43 -11.76 1.55
C ASP A 92 3.02 -10.35 1.60
N ARG A 93 2.67 -9.48 0.65
CA ARG A 93 3.10 -8.08 0.66
C ARG A 93 2.55 -7.36 1.90
N PRO A 94 3.37 -6.60 2.65
CA PRO A 94 2.89 -5.89 3.83
C PRO A 94 1.73 -4.97 3.48
N LYS A 95 0.63 -5.07 4.25
CA LYS A 95 -0.59 -4.27 4.09
C LYS A 95 -0.54 -3.04 4.99
N CYS A 96 -1.54 -2.17 4.89
CA CYS A 96 -1.60 -0.91 5.62
C CYS A 96 -1.34 -1.05 7.13
N LEU A 97 -1.97 -2.02 7.78
CA LEU A 97 -1.78 -2.24 9.23
C LEU A 97 -0.34 -2.63 9.59
N ALA A 98 0.41 -3.29 8.70
CA ALA A 98 1.82 -3.60 8.94
C ALA A 98 2.69 -2.33 8.96
N TYR A 99 2.43 -1.38 8.05
CA TYR A 99 3.10 -0.08 8.07
C TYR A 99 2.72 0.74 9.29
N ILE A 100 1.45 0.75 9.68
CA ILE A 100 1.01 1.43 10.90
C ILE A 100 1.71 0.82 12.12
N ALA A 101 1.71 -0.51 12.26
CA ALA A 101 2.34 -1.19 13.39
C ALA A 101 3.86 -0.95 13.49
N GLY A 102 4.55 -0.83 12.34
CA GLY A 102 6.00 -0.65 12.30
C GLY A 102 6.47 0.81 12.36
N LEU A 103 5.61 1.77 12.04
CA LEU A 103 6.00 3.18 11.91
C LEU A 103 5.31 4.12 12.90
N ILE A 104 4.17 3.74 13.45
CA ILE A 104 3.31 4.64 14.24
C ILE A 104 3.21 4.14 15.67
N GLU A 105 3.75 4.93 16.57
CA GLU A 105 3.65 4.71 18.01
C GLU A 105 2.30 5.22 18.53
N GLU A 106 1.79 4.64 19.61
CA GLU A 106 0.55 5.07 20.31
C GLU A 106 -0.66 5.21 19.36
N PHE A 107 -0.76 4.36 18.34
CA PHE A 107 -1.86 4.46 17.37
C PHE A 107 -3.21 4.26 18.05
N THR A 108 -4.07 5.28 17.93
CA THR A 108 -5.44 5.30 18.47
C THR A 108 -6.42 5.40 17.29
N PRO A 109 -7.11 4.31 16.92
CA PRO A 109 -8.04 4.31 15.80
C PRO A 109 -9.28 5.18 16.08
N LEU A 110 -9.75 5.87 15.04
CA LEU A 110 -10.93 6.75 15.08
C LEU A 110 -11.99 6.24 14.09
N ALA A 111 -12.87 5.37 14.56
CA ALA A 111 -13.90 4.72 13.78
C ALA A 111 -15.06 5.67 13.38
N GLY A 112 -15.78 5.29 12.33
CA GLY A 112 -17.07 5.86 11.90
C GLY A 112 -17.00 7.17 11.13
N ASP A 113 -17.97 7.36 10.24
CA ASP A 113 -18.12 8.56 9.40
C ASP A 113 -18.95 9.69 10.05
N ARG A 114 -19.57 9.44 11.19
CA ARG A 114 -20.51 10.34 11.89
C ARG A 114 -21.79 10.66 11.10
N ALA A 115 -22.12 9.83 10.11
CA ALA A 115 -23.31 9.98 9.29
C ALA A 115 -24.12 8.68 9.20
N PHE A 116 -23.47 7.56 8.91
CA PHE A 116 -24.15 6.29 8.68
C PHE A 116 -23.50 5.12 9.44
N ALA A 117 -22.20 4.82 9.18
CA ALA A 117 -21.54 3.65 9.76
C ALA A 117 -20.03 3.82 9.85
N ASP A 118 -19.35 2.76 10.29
CA ASP A 118 -17.92 2.58 10.09
C ASP A 118 -17.66 1.71 8.87
N ASP A 119 -16.53 1.98 8.18
CA ASP A 119 -16.00 1.13 7.15
C ASP A 119 -14.58 0.68 7.54
N GLN A 120 -14.42 -0.61 7.78
CA GLN A 120 -13.14 -1.15 8.22
C GLN A 120 -12.09 -1.28 7.10
N ALA A 121 -12.48 -1.13 5.83
CA ALA A 121 -11.53 -1.03 4.73
C ALA A 121 -10.71 0.27 4.80
N MET A 122 -11.33 1.36 5.30
CA MET A 122 -10.63 2.62 5.56
C MET A 122 -10.19 2.65 7.03
N VAL A 123 -8.91 2.53 7.28
CA VAL A 123 -8.30 2.68 8.61
C VAL A 123 -7.88 4.13 8.80
N GLY A 124 -8.02 4.66 10.02
CA GLY A 124 -7.50 5.98 10.34
C GLY A 124 -7.52 6.26 11.83
N GLY A 125 -6.65 7.16 12.27
CA GLY A 125 -6.50 7.48 13.68
C GLY A 125 -5.34 8.43 13.96
N LEU A 126 -5.13 8.67 15.25
CA LEU A 126 -4.03 9.48 15.77
C LEU A 126 -2.85 8.57 16.16
N GLY A 127 -1.63 9.08 16.07
CA GLY A 127 -0.45 8.39 16.53
C GLY A 127 0.77 9.28 16.52
N ARG A 128 1.95 8.68 16.74
CA ARG A 128 3.24 9.37 16.64
C ARG A 128 4.10 8.70 15.59
N PHE A 129 4.61 9.49 14.68
CA PHE A 129 5.62 9.08 13.73
C PHE A 129 6.95 9.71 14.11
N ARG A 130 7.89 8.90 14.61
CA ARG A 130 9.21 9.37 15.09
C ARG A 130 9.08 10.56 16.04
N GLY A 131 8.19 10.42 17.02
CA GLY A 131 7.90 11.46 18.02
C GLY A 131 6.97 12.59 17.57
N GLN A 132 6.75 12.80 16.26
CA GLN A 132 5.84 13.79 15.70
C GLN A 132 4.39 13.30 15.80
N PRO A 133 3.45 14.00 16.44
CA PRO A 133 2.04 13.67 16.38
C PRO A 133 1.51 13.77 14.95
N VAL A 134 0.78 12.76 14.50
CA VAL A 134 0.27 12.67 13.13
C VAL A 134 -1.16 12.15 13.08
N MET A 135 -1.87 12.49 12.03
CA MET A 135 -3.07 11.81 11.58
C MET A 135 -2.69 10.75 10.55
N VAL A 136 -3.12 9.52 10.77
CA VAL A 136 -2.85 8.40 9.85
C VAL A 136 -4.14 7.99 9.15
N LEU A 137 -4.04 7.73 7.86
CA LEU A 137 -5.10 7.17 7.01
C LEU A 137 -4.54 5.97 6.25
N GLY A 138 -5.38 5.03 5.87
CA GLY A 138 -4.94 3.99 4.98
C GLY A 138 -6.06 3.04 4.57
N ILE A 139 -5.82 2.30 3.50
CA ILE A 139 -6.73 1.27 3.04
C ILE A 139 -6.13 -0.09 3.34
N GLU A 140 -6.86 -0.89 4.12
CA GLU A 140 -6.46 -2.22 4.53
C GLU A 140 -7.18 -3.28 3.69
N LYS A 141 -6.42 -4.26 3.19
CA LYS A 141 -6.96 -5.37 2.39
C LYS A 141 -7.22 -6.64 3.20
N GLY A 142 -6.58 -6.76 4.36
CA GLY A 142 -6.54 -8.00 5.13
C GLY A 142 -5.50 -9.00 4.62
N THR A 143 -5.08 -9.91 5.49
CA THR A 143 -4.03 -10.91 5.22
C THR A 143 -4.57 -12.33 5.10
N ASP A 144 -5.62 -12.67 5.83
CA ASP A 144 -6.34 -13.94 5.83
C ASP A 144 -7.79 -13.75 5.34
N THR A 145 -8.51 -14.82 5.12
CA THR A 145 -9.87 -14.79 4.57
C THR A 145 -10.83 -13.95 5.42
N ASP A 146 -10.79 -14.09 6.75
CA ASP A 146 -11.72 -13.38 7.64
C ASP A 146 -11.41 -11.89 7.68
N SER A 147 -10.13 -11.53 7.76
CA SER A 147 -9.70 -10.13 7.72
C SER A 147 -9.98 -9.50 6.35
N ARG A 148 -9.78 -10.21 5.24
CA ARG A 148 -10.13 -9.73 3.90
C ARG A 148 -11.63 -9.42 3.76
N ILE A 149 -12.49 -10.31 4.24
CA ILE A 149 -13.94 -10.07 4.26
C ILE A 149 -14.26 -8.85 5.13
N ARG A 150 -13.69 -8.76 6.32
CA ARG A 150 -13.88 -7.64 7.26
C ARG A 150 -13.50 -6.30 6.64
N HIS A 151 -12.37 -6.24 5.94
CA HIS A 151 -11.86 -5.05 5.27
C HIS A 151 -12.36 -4.90 3.81
N ASN A 152 -13.40 -5.65 3.44
CA ASN A 152 -14.00 -5.62 2.10
C ASN A 152 -12.95 -5.67 0.97
N PHE A 153 -11.92 -6.52 1.14
CA PHE A 153 -10.80 -6.70 0.19
C PHE A 153 -10.09 -5.38 -0.18
N GLY A 154 -10.10 -4.40 0.71
CA GLY A 154 -9.51 -3.08 0.46
C GLY A 154 -10.34 -2.20 -0.49
N SER A 155 -11.63 -2.44 -0.59
CA SER A 155 -12.56 -1.63 -1.39
C SER A 155 -13.48 -0.82 -0.49
N PRO A 156 -13.14 0.46 -0.16
CA PRO A 156 -13.94 1.26 0.75
C PRO A 156 -15.32 1.61 0.19
N ARG A 157 -16.31 1.63 1.09
CA ARG A 157 -17.65 2.14 0.87
C ARG A 157 -17.70 3.67 1.14
N PRO A 158 -18.82 4.35 0.86
CA PRO A 158 -18.95 5.80 1.10
C PRO A 158 -18.57 6.22 2.52
N GLU A 159 -18.88 5.37 3.51
CA GLU A 159 -18.57 5.59 4.93
C GLU A 159 -17.05 5.71 5.16
N GLY A 160 -16.24 4.92 4.44
CA GLY A 160 -14.80 4.99 4.51
C GLY A 160 -14.26 6.33 4.03
N TYR A 161 -14.73 6.83 2.89
CA TYR A 161 -14.31 8.13 2.35
C TYR A 161 -14.79 9.30 3.19
N ARG A 162 -16.02 9.23 3.74
CA ARG A 162 -16.51 10.24 4.70
C ARG A 162 -15.70 10.23 6.00
N LYS A 163 -15.28 9.05 6.47
CA LYS A 163 -14.33 8.93 7.59
C LYS A 163 -12.98 9.56 7.25
N ALA A 164 -12.41 9.27 6.08
CA ALA A 164 -11.14 9.87 5.64
C ALA A 164 -11.23 11.40 5.60
N ARG A 165 -12.27 11.95 4.97
CA ARG A 165 -12.58 13.39 4.96
C ARG A 165 -12.60 13.96 6.38
N ARG A 166 -13.39 13.36 7.28
CA ARG A 166 -13.52 13.80 8.68
C ARG A 166 -12.16 13.85 9.38
N LEU A 167 -11.31 12.86 9.16
CA LEU A 167 -9.99 12.78 9.78
C LEU A 167 -9.02 13.81 9.19
N MET A 168 -9.08 14.09 7.88
CA MET A 168 -8.31 15.17 7.26
C MET A 168 -8.72 16.54 7.80
N GLU A 169 -10.03 16.80 7.95
CA GLU A 169 -10.56 18.02 8.57
C GLU A 169 -10.11 18.14 10.04
N LEU A 170 -10.10 17.02 10.78
CA LEU A 170 -9.61 16.97 12.16
C LEU A 170 -8.11 17.28 12.23
N ALA A 171 -7.32 16.72 11.32
CA ALA A 171 -5.89 16.98 11.20
C ALA A 171 -5.62 18.48 11.01
N GLY A 172 -6.38 19.14 10.13
CA GLY A 172 -6.29 20.57 9.91
C GLY A 172 -6.60 21.41 11.15
N ARG A 173 -7.61 21.01 11.94
CA ARG A 173 -7.97 21.71 13.19
C ARG A 173 -6.90 21.63 14.26
N PHE A 174 -6.20 20.50 14.37
CA PHE A 174 -5.19 20.25 15.39
C PHE A 174 -3.76 20.42 14.87
N ASN A 175 -3.60 20.93 13.66
CA ASN A 175 -2.30 21.12 12.99
C ASN A 175 -1.44 19.86 12.98
N LEU A 176 -2.05 18.72 12.65
CA LEU A 176 -1.39 17.42 12.58
C LEU A 176 -1.03 17.09 11.13
N PRO A 177 0.22 16.78 10.81
CA PRO A 177 0.59 16.21 9.51
C PRO A 177 -0.22 14.94 9.21
N ILE A 178 -0.53 14.71 7.94
CA ILE A 178 -1.29 13.55 7.48
C ILE A 178 -0.34 12.58 6.78
N LEU A 179 -0.38 11.31 7.19
CA LEU A 179 0.28 10.21 6.51
C LEU A 179 -0.78 9.25 5.98
N SER A 180 -0.73 8.90 4.69
CA SER A 180 -1.65 7.91 4.14
C SER A 180 -0.95 6.75 3.45
N PHE A 181 -1.51 5.54 3.60
CA PHE A 181 -1.05 4.30 3.00
C PHE A 181 -2.13 3.77 2.05
N VAL A 182 -1.82 3.72 0.76
CA VAL A 182 -2.78 3.38 -0.30
C VAL A 182 -2.54 1.98 -0.81
N ASP A 183 -3.53 1.10 -0.61
CA ASP A 183 -3.57 -0.24 -1.22
C ASP A 183 -5.03 -0.64 -1.50
N THR A 184 -5.51 -0.33 -2.70
CA THR A 184 -6.88 -0.62 -3.13
C THR A 184 -6.95 -0.91 -4.62
N ALA A 185 -7.76 -1.87 -5.01
CA ALA A 185 -8.13 -2.07 -6.41
C ALA A 185 -9.15 -1.01 -6.90
N GLY A 186 -9.78 -0.30 -5.98
CA GLY A 186 -10.78 0.75 -6.24
C GLY A 186 -11.84 0.82 -5.14
N ALA A 187 -12.75 1.78 -5.28
CA ALA A 187 -13.91 1.91 -4.42
C ALA A 187 -14.89 0.75 -4.62
N PHE A 188 -15.65 0.40 -3.60
CA PHE A 188 -16.65 -0.67 -3.68
C PHE A 188 -17.74 -0.34 -4.71
N PRO A 189 -17.97 -1.18 -5.72
CA PRO A 189 -18.86 -0.88 -6.84
C PRO A 189 -20.31 -1.37 -6.62
N GLY A 190 -20.73 -1.59 -5.38
CA GLY A 190 -22.05 -2.13 -5.07
C GLY A 190 -23.17 -1.08 -5.17
N VAL A 191 -24.38 -1.52 -5.53
CA VAL A 191 -25.58 -0.67 -5.66
C VAL A 191 -25.88 0.06 -4.35
N GLU A 192 -25.67 -0.57 -3.21
CA GLU A 192 -25.85 0.06 -1.90
C GLU A 192 -24.83 1.18 -1.62
N ALA A 193 -23.63 1.12 -2.21
CA ALA A 193 -22.65 2.18 -2.12
C ALA A 193 -23.05 3.37 -3.00
N GLU A 194 -23.51 3.11 -4.22
CA GLU A 194 -24.04 4.15 -5.11
C GLU A 194 -25.22 4.86 -4.46
N ALA A 195 -26.18 4.12 -3.87
CA ALA A 195 -27.34 4.66 -3.16
C ALA A 195 -26.96 5.55 -1.98
N ARG A 196 -25.78 5.32 -1.36
CA ARG A 196 -25.26 6.14 -0.26
C ARG A 196 -24.24 7.19 -0.69
N GLY A 197 -24.12 7.46 -1.99
CA GLY A 197 -23.32 8.55 -2.54
C GLY A 197 -21.83 8.26 -2.62
N GLN A 198 -21.44 7.11 -3.20
CA GLN A 198 -20.03 6.71 -3.35
C GLN A 198 -19.18 7.77 -4.06
N ALA A 199 -19.65 8.26 -5.21
CA ALA A 199 -18.92 9.26 -5.99
C ALA A 199 -18.76 10.59 -5.25
N GLU A 200 -19.82 11.04 -4.57
CA GLU A 200 -19.79 12.26 -3.75
C GLU A 200 -18.82 12.13 -2.57
N ALA A 201 -18.83 10.99 -1.87
CA ALA A 201 -17.95 10.76 -0.74
C ALA A 201 -16.47 10.75 -1.16
N ILE A 202 -16.15 10.16 -2.32
CA ILE A 202 -14.82 10.21 -2.92
C ILE A 202 -14.42 11.65 -3.25
N ALA A 203 -15.28 12.38 -3.97
CA ALA A 203 -15.01 13.76 -4.37
C ALA A 203 -14.75 14.68 -3.17
N ARG A 204 -15.55 14.56 -2.11
CA ARG A 204 -15.36 15.32 -0.87
C ARG A 204 -14.10 14.92 -0.10
N SER A 205 -13.68 13.66 -0.17
CA SER A 205 -12.40 13.24 0.42
C SER A 205 -11.22 13.87 -0.33
N ILE A 206 -11.26 13.89 -1.67
CA ILE A 206 -10.26 14.58 -2.51
C ILE A 206 -10.19 16.06 -2.17
N GLU A 207 -11.33 16.73 -2.12
CA GLU A 207 -11.44 18.15 -1.76
C GLU A 207 -10.80 18.43 -0.39
N ALA A 208 -11.13 17.63 0.62
CA ALA A 208 -10.56 17.77 1.97
C ALA A 208 -9.04 17.57 1.98
N GLY A 209 -8.53 16.64 1.19
CA GLY A 209 -7.08 16.45 1.01
C GLY A 209 -6.41 17.66 0.37
N LEU A 210 -7.00 18.21 -0.70
CA LEU A 210 -6.47 19.40 -1.38
C LEU A 210 -6.51 20.65 -0.49
N GLU A 211 -7.53 20.80 0.34
CA GLU A 211 -7.73 21.95 1.23
C GLU A 211 -7.05 21.79 2.60
N ALA A 212 -6.47 20.64 2.93
CA ALA A 212 -5.83 20.42 4.22
C ALA A 212 -4.68 21.43 4.45
N PRO A 213 -4.74 22.25 5.54
CA PRO A 213 -3.73 23.28 5.81
C PRO A 213 -2.50 22.72 6.54
N VAL A 214 -2.21 21.45 6.38
CA VAL A 214 -1.14 20.69 7.07
C VAL A 214 -0.35 19.86 6.06
N PRO A 215 0.91 19.49 6.37
CA PRO A 215 1.68 18.58 5.55
C PRO A 215 0.93 17.26 5.28
N PHE A 216 0.95 16.82 4.05
CA PHE A 216 0.31 15.57 3.65
C PHE A 216 1.25 14.73 2.79
N VAL A 217 1.61 13.54 3.26
CA VAL A 217 2.44 12.56 2.54
C VAL A 217 1.62 11.29 2.32
N ALA A 218 1.44 10.90 1.07
CA ALA A 218 0.78 9.66 0.67
C ALA A 218 1.80 8.64 0.15
N THR A 219 1.61 7.37 0.45
CA THR A 219 2.46 6.28 -0.03
C THR A 219 1.61 5.19 -0.67
N ILE A 220 1.82 4.93 -1.96
CA ILE A 220 1.22 3.81 -2.67
C ILE A 220 2.04 2.57 -2.35
N ILE A 221 1.50 1.67 -1.52
CA ILE A 221 2.20 0.50 -0.98
C ILE A 221 1.91 -0.80 -1.73
N GLY A 222 0.89 -0.81 -2.59
CA GLY A 222 0.47 -1.95 -3.41
C GLY A 222 -0.27 -1.47 -4.64
N GLU A 223 -1.58 -1.60 -4.68
CA GLU A 223 -2.39 -1.06 -5.76
C GLU A 223 -2.93 0.33 -5.42
N GLY A 224 -2.80 1.29 -6.34
CA GLY A 224 -3.48 2.56 -6.32
C GLY A 224 -4.60 2.58 -7.36
N GLY A 225 -5.78 2.05 -7.02
CA GLY A 225 -6.90 1.92 -7.96
C GLY A 225 -7.85 3.11 -7.96
N SER A 226 -7.92 3.82 -9.10
CA SER A 226 -8.98 4.76 -9.46
C SER A 226 -9.26 5.85 -8.39
N GLY A 227 -10.50 6.32 -8.33
CA GLY A 227 -10.98 7.29 -7.35
C GLY A 227 -10.77 6.85 -5.90
N GLY A 228 -10.78 5.54 -5.65
CA GLY A 228 -10.51 4.97 -4.33
C GLY A 228 -9.13 5.33 -3.79
N ALA A 229 -8.12 5.30 -4.64
CA ALA A 229 -6.76 5.68 -4.29
C ALA A 229 -6.61 7.21 -4.17
N ILE A 230 -7.09 7.97 -5.14
CA ILE A 230 -6.96 9.44 -5.17
C ILE A 230 -7.62 10.06 -3.95
N ALA A 231 -8.71 9.48 -3.45
CA ALA A 231 -9.44 9.98 -2.28
C ALA A 231 -8.57 10.22 -1.03
N ILE A 232 -7.45 9.50 -0.91
CA ILE A 232 -6.47 9.68 0.18
C ILE A 232 -5.04 9.86 -0.34
N ALA A 233 -4.86 10.19 -1.64
CA ALA A 233 -3.57 10.43 -2.26
C ALA A 233 -3.41 11.84 -2.84
N ALA A 234 -4.40 12.74 -2.65
CA ALA A 234 -4.31 14.14 -3.06
C ALA A 234 -3.39 14.94 -2.10
N ALA A 235 -2.11 14.59 -2.07
CA ALA A 235 -1.10 14.96 -1.08
C ALA A 235 -0.01 15.89 -1.62
N ASP A 236 0.73 16.56 -0.70
CA ASP A 236 1.91 17.37 -1.06
C ASP A 236 3.02 16.51 -1.67
N ARG A 237 3.17 15.29 -1.14
CA ARG A 237 4.11 14.29 -1.64
C ARG A 237 3.42 12.95 -1.81
N VAL A 238 3.56 12.36 -2.98
CA VAL A 238 3.09 11.03 -3.31
C VAL A 238 4.30 10.13 -3.54
N LEU A 239 4.55 9.23 -2.60
CA LEU A 239 5.55 8.18 -2.70
C LEU A 239 4.90 6.94 -3.31
N MET A 240 5.67 6.16 -4.04
CA MET A 240 5.19 4.90 -4.61
C MET A 240 6.28 3.84 -4.52
N LEU A 241 5.94 2.64 -4.06
CA LEU A 241 6.89 1.54 -4.00
C LEU A 241 7.21 1.07 -5.43
N GLU A 242 8.42 0.59 -5.65
CA GLU A 242 8.98 0.23 -6.96
C GLU A 242 8.11 -0.74 -7.77
N HIS A 243 7.54 -1.75 -7.08
CA HIS A 243 6.67 -2.74 -7.70
C HIS A 243 5.19 -2.53 -7.39
N SER A 244 4.81 -1.34 -6.93
CA SER A 244 3.41 -0.93 -6.85
C SER A 244 2.88 -0.50 -8.21
N ILE A 245 1.56 -0.43 -8.34
CA ILE A 245 0.87 0.12 -9.51
C ILE A 245 -0.08 1.24 -9.10
N TYR A 246 -0.26 2.23 -9.98
CA TYR A 246 -1.24 3.29 -9.77
C TYR A 246 -1.92 3.62 -11.10
N SER A 247 -3.23 3.46 -11.18
CA SER A 247 -3.98 3.55 -12.43
C SER A 247 -5.44 3.93 -12.20
N VAL A 248 -6.05 4.54 -13.21
CA VAL A 248 -7.48 4.86 -13.22
C VAL A 248 -8.38 3.61 -13.24
N ILE A 249 -7.88 2.49 -13.75
CA ILE A 249 -8.62 1.24 -13.90
C ILE A 249 -7.64 0.06 -13.78
N SER A 250 -8.12 -1.11 -13.37
CA SER A 250 -7.32 -2.34 -13.42
C SER A 250 -7.02 -2.76 -14.87
N PRO A 251 -5.87 -3.42 -15.13
CA PRO A 251 -5.57 -3.94 -16.47
C PRO A 251 -6.65 -4.85 -17.00
N GLU A 252 -7.24 -5.71 -16.17
CA GLU A 252 -8.33 -6.61 -16.55
C GLU A 252 -9.60 -5.85 -16.93
N GLY A 253 -9.94 -4.82 -16.15
CA GLY A 253 -11.08 -3.94 -16.42
C GLY A 253 -10.90 -3.18 -17.74
N CYS A 254 -9.71 -2.63 -17.98
CA CYS A 254 -9.36 -1.98 -19.23
C CYS A 254 -9.44 -2.93 -20.41
N ALA A 255 -8.88 -4.14 -20.27
CA ALA A 255 -8.93 -5.17 -21.30
C ALA A 255 -10.37 -5.59 -21.64
N SER A 256 -11.19 -5.77 -20.62
CA SER A 256 -12.60 -6.13 -20.80
C SER A 256 -13.40 -5.05 -21.54
N ILE A 257 -13.12 -3.77 -21.28
CA ILE A 257 -13.80 -2.65 -21.95
C ILE A 257 -13.34 -2.51 -23.42
N LEU A 258 -12.01 -2.52 -23.65
CA LEU A 258 -11.45 -2.22 -24.97
C LEU A 258 -11.49 -3.42 -25.93
N TRP A 259 -11.21 -4.62 -25.43
CA TRP A 259 -11.10 -5.82 -26.26
C TRP A 259 -12.17 -6.87 -25.97
N ARG A 260 -13.02 -6.67 -24.97
CA ARG A 260 -14.01 -7.65 -24.50
C ARG A 260 -13.39 -8.99 -24.11
N ASP A 261 -12.12 -8.96 -23.72
CA ASP A 261 -11.32 -10.11 -23.34
C ASP A 261 -10.34 -9.75 -22.23
N SER A 262 -10.58 -10.27 -21.04
CA SER A 262 -9.71 -10.04 -19.86
C SER A 262 -8.32 -10.69 -20.00
N ALA A 263 -8.12 -11.64 -20.90
CA ALA A 263 -6.82 -12.24 -21.19
C ALA A 263 -5.83 -11.22 -21.80
N GLN A 264 -6.34 -10.10 -22.35
CA GLN A 264 -5.52 -8.98 -22.83
C GLN A 264 -5.02 -8.06 -21.71
N ALA A 265 -5.18 -8.43 -20.43
CA ALA A 265 -4.67 -7.64 -19.29
C ALA A 265 -3.17 -7.30 -19.39
N PRO A 266 -2.26 -8.17 -19.88
CA PRO A 266 -0.86 -7.80 -20.08
C PRO A 266 -0.69 -6.63 -21.07
N THR A 267 -1.39 -6.65 -22.18
CA THR A 267 -1.40 -5.58 -23.20
C THR A 267 -1.96 -4.27 -22.61
N ALA A 268 -3.05 -4.38 -21.84
CA ALA A 268 -3.63 -3.24 -21.15
C ALA A 268 -2.67 -2.64 -20.11
N ALA A 269 -1.95 -3.45 -19.35
CA ALA A 269 -0.99 -2.99 -18.35
C ALA A 269 0.13 -2.15 -18.99
N GLU A 270 0.61 -2.55 -20.16
CA GLU A 270 1.61 -1.77 -20.90
C GLU A 270 1.06 -0.44 -21.41
N ALA A 271 -0.15 -0.44 -21.97
CA ALA A 271 -0.78 0.76 -22.50
C ALA A 271 -1.13 1.78 -21.41
N LEU A 272 -1.51 1.32 -20.21
CA LEU A 272 -1.92 2.16 -19.09
C LEU A 272 -0.76 2.93 -18.43
N ARG A 273 0.51 2.57 -18.69
CA ARG A 273 1.68 3.22 -18.07
C ARG A 273 1.57 3.33 -16.54
N LEU A 274 1.18 2.24 -15.88
CA LEU A 274 0.80 2.19 -14.47
C LEU A 274 1.94 1.94 -13.49
N THR A 275 3.18 1.76 -13.98
CA THR A 275 4.33 1.44 -13.13
C THR A 275 4.91 2.68 -12.44
N ALA A 276 5.61 2.47 -11.32
CA ALA A 276 6.22 3.56 -10.56
C ALA A 276 7.19 4.40 -11.41
N GLU A 277 7.94 3.76 -12.32
CA GLU A 277 8.86 4.44 -13.24
C GLU A 277 8.11 5.30 -14.27
N ASP A 278 7.04 4.76 -14.87
CA ASP A 278 6.21 5.52 -15.80
C ASP A 278 5.61 6.74 -15.13
N LEU A 279 5.03 6.57 -13.94
CA LEU A 279 4.35 7.63 -13.22
C LEU A 279 5.35 8.69 -12.69
N LYS A 280 6.56 8.28 -12.34
CA LYS A 280 7.64 9.20 -11.99
C LYS A 280 8.07 10.04 -13.20
N ARG A 281 8.21 9.41 -14.37
CA ARG A 281 8.55 10.10 -15.63
C ARG A 281 7.45 11.08 -16.03
N LEU A 282 6.18 10.75 -15.79
CA LEU A 282 5.02 11.60 -16.06
C LEU A 282 4.76 12.66 -14.97
N ASN A 283 5.61 12.74 -13.94
CA ASN A 283 5.45 13.63 -12.77
C ASN A 283 4.13 13.43 -12.00
N LEU A 284 3.53 12.23 -12.05
CA LEU A 284 2.33 11.89 -11.30
C LEU A 284 2.63 11.42 -9.87
N VAL A 285 3.85 10.92 -9.62
CA VAL A 285 4.37 10.61 -8.29
C VAL A 285 5.68 11.36 -8.05
N ASP A 286 5.91 11.75 -6.79
CA ASP A 286 7.07 12.57 -6.42
C ASP A 286 8.35 11.75 -6.25
N SER A 287 8.23 10.50 -5.77
CA SER A 287 9.38 9.63 -5.53
C SER A 287 9.01 8.16 -5.61
N VAL A 288 9.92 7.38 -6.19
CA VAL A 288 9.87 5.91 -6.14
C VAL A 288 10.69 5.44 -4.95
N VAL A 289 10.12 4.56 -4.14
CA VAL A 289 10.77 3.93 -2.99
C VAL A 289 11.27 2.56 -3.44
N PRO A 290 12.57 2.30 -3.44
CA PRO A 290 13.11 1.00 -3.85
C PRO A 290 12.64 -0.11 -2.92
N GLU A 291 12.38 -1.28 -3.48
CA GLU A 291 12.00 -2.47 -2.75
C GLU A 291 13.21 -3.41 -2.58
N PRO A 292 13.22 -4.25 -1.55
CA PRO A 292 14.17 -5.35 -1.44
C PRO A 292 14.15 -6.25 -2.68
N MET A 293 15.25 -6.94 -2.95
CA MET A 293 15.34 -7.87 -4.08
C MET A 293 14.22 -8.93 -3.99
N GLY A 294 13.44 -9.03 -5.03
CA GLY A 294 12.28 -9.93 -5.06
C GLY A 294 11.01 -9.35 -4.48
N GLY A 295 10.97 -8.05 -4.13
CA GLY A 295 9.79 -7.32 -3.71
C GLY A 295 9.62 -7.18 -2.20
N ALA A 296 8.70 -6.30 -1.80
CA ALA A 296 8.44 -5.93 -0.41
C ALA A 296 8.06 -7.10 0.52
N HIS A 297 7.50 -8.16 -0.04
CA HIS A 297 7.08 -9.35 0.73
C HIS A 297 8.24 -10.22 1.20
N ARG A 298 9.42 -10.15 0.56
CA ARG A 298 10.58 -10.94 0.96
C ARG A 298 11.26 -10.41 2.22
N GLU A 299 11.22 -9.10 2.43
CA GLU A 299 11.84 -8.44 3.58
C GLU A 299 10.90 -7.34 4.13
N ALA A 300 9.72 -7.74 4.61
CA ALA A 300 8.66 -6.83 5.03
C ALA A 300 9.12 -5.78 6.07
N ALA A 301 9.91 -6.18 7.06
CA ALA A 301 10.41 -5.28 8.09
C ALA A 301 11.38 -4.22 7.53
N ALA A 302 12.28 -4.63 6.62
CA ALA A 302 13.20 -3.71 5.95
C ALA A 302 12.45 -2.74 5.04
N MET A 303 11.42 -3.22 4.34
CA MET A 303 10.56 -2.37 3.52
C MET A 303 9.81 -1.32 4.34
N VAL A 304 9.23 -1.71 5.46
CA VAL A 304 8.54 -0.79 6.38
C VAL A 304 9.51 0.29 6.87
N ALA A 305 10.73 -0.08 7.29
CA ALA A 305 11.74 0.87 7.73
C ALA A 305 12.13 1.84 6.61
N THR A 306 12.38 1.34 5.38
CA THR A 306 12.71 2.15 4.20
C THR A 306 11.61 3.17 3.88
N VAL A 307 10.34 2.76 3.97
CA VAL A 307 9.20 3.67 3.79
C VAL A 307 9.19 4.75 4.87
N GLY A 308 9.47 4.39 6.12
CA GLY A 308 9.61 5.35 7.22
C GLY A 308 10.66 6.43 6.93
N ASP A 309 11.84 6.03 6.48
CA ASP A 309 12.92 6.98 6.12
C ASP A 309 12.52 7.93 4.99
N ARG A 310 11.82 7.40 3.98
CA ARG A 310 11.33 8.21 2.85
C ARG A 310 10.21 9.16 3.24
N ILE A 311 9.30 8.74 4.10
CA ILE A 311 8.26 9.62 4.66
C ILE A 311 8.90 10.76 5.43
N GLU A 312 9.87 10.50 6.33
CA GLU A 312 10.55 11.53 7.10
C GLU A 312 11.27 12.54 6.21
N ALA A 313 12.02 12.05 5.22
CA ALA A 313 12.72 12.91 4.27
C ALA A 313 11.77 13.84 3.49
N CYS A 314 10.55 13.39 3.20
CA CYS A 314 9.52 14.19 2.55
C CYS A 314 8.77 15.11 3.52
N LEU A 315 8.51 14.65 4.73
CA LEU A 315 7.71 15.37 5.73
C LEU A 315 8.48 16.55 6.32
N THR A 316 9.76 16.36 6.67
CA THR A 316 10.59 17.36 7.34
C THR A 316 10.57 18.75 6.65
N PRO A 317 10.79 18.87 5.34
CA PRO A 317 10.72 20.18 4.68
C PRO A 317 9.31 20.77 4.63
N LEU A 318 8.27 19.95 4.67
CA LEU A 318 6.89 20.44 4.66
C LEU A 318 6.47 21.02 6.01
N LEU A 319 7.02 20.52 7.11
CA LEU A 319 6.75 21.02 8.47
C LEU A 319 7.17 22.49 8.66
N ALA A 320 8.08 22.99 7.85
CA ALA A 320 8.53 24.39 7.88
C ALA A 320 7.60 25.36 7.12
N LEU A 321 6.58 24.85 6.42
CA LEU A 321 5.68 25.65 5.59
C LEU A 321 4.37 25.95 6.34
N ASP A 322 3.83 27.15 6.13
CA ASP A 322 2.50 27.50 6.61
C ASP A 322 1.40 26.84 5.75
N GLY A 323 0.20 26.76 6.34
CA GLY A 323 -0.94 26.07 5.72
C GLY A 323 -1.43 26.70 4.40
N ALA A 324 -1.27 28.01 4.20
CA ALA A 324 -1.63 28.68 2.96
C ALA A 324 -0.66 28.29 1.84
N THR A 325 0.63 28.28 2.14
CA THR A 325 1.69 27.86 1.21
C THR A 325 1.54 26.38 0.83
N LEU A 326 1.24 25.49 1.80
CA LEU A 326 1.00 24.06 1.54
C LEU A 326 -0.16 23.88 0.55
N ARG A 327 -1.31 24.48 0.81
CA ARG A 327 -2.49 24.39 -0.08
C ARG A 327 -2.18 24.92 -1.49
N ALA A 328 -1.55 26.10 -1.58
CA ALA A 328 -1.22 26.71 -2.87
C ALA A 328 -0.30 25.79 -3.70
N ARG A 329 0.79 25.29 -3.10
CA ARG A 329 1.73 24.39 -3.78
C ARG A 329 1.09 23.06 -4.17
N ARG A 330 0.26 22.48 -3.29
CA ARG A 330 -0.47 21.24 -3.57
C ARG A 330 -1.41 21.44 -4.75
N ARG A 331 -2.20 22.51 -4.75
CA ARG A 331 -3.11 22.84 -5.85
C ARG A 331 -2.36 23.03 -7.17
N GLU A 332 -1.29 23.80 -7.17
CA GLU A 332 -0.46 24.04 -8.37
C GLU A 332 0.11 22.74 -8.92
N LYS A 333 0.64 21.86 -8.06
CA LYS A 333 1.14 20.52 -8.43
C LYS A 333 0.10 19.74 -9.23
N PHE A 334 -1.15 19.65 -8.77
CA PHE A 334 -2.21 18.91 -9.46
C PHE A 334 -2.66 19.61 -10.75
N LEU A 335 -2.62 20.95 -10.82
CA LEU A 335 -2.94 21.70 -12.03
C LEU A 335 -1.85 21.57 -13.12
N GLU A 336 -0.61 21.32 -12.73
CA GLU A 336 0.51 21.08 -13.67
C GLU A 336 0.52 19.66 -14.25
N MET A 337 -0.13 18.69 -13.59
CA MET A 337 -0.24 17.32 -14.10
C MET A 337 -0.94 17.30 -15.46
N GLY A 338 -0.32 16.62 -16.44
CA GLY A 338 -0.84 16.53 -17.80
C GLY A 338 -0.49 17.70 -18.73
N ARG A 339 0.16 18.78 -18.24
CA ARG A 339 0.66 19.86 -19.12
C ARG A 339 1.94 19.47 -19.86
N THR A 340 2.72 18.58 -19.29
CA THR A 340 3.94 18.03 -19.89
C THR A 340 3.81 16.51 -20.00
N GLY A 341 4.27 15.92 -21.12
CA GLY A 341 4.34 14.47 -21.28
C GLY A 341 3.14 13.80 -21.99
N ILE A 342 2.14 14.56 -22.43
CA ILE A 342 1.10 14.07 -23.36
C ILE A 342 1.56 14.44 -24.78
N VAL A 343 2.40 13.60 -25.37
CA VAL A 343 2.71 13.59 -26.81
C VAL A 343 2.63 12.17 -27.29
#